data_93e3014edb9224a429ef4a8333130fdd
#
_entry.id   93e3014edb9224a429ef4a8333130fdd
#
_cell.length_a   1.000
_cell.length_b   1.000
_cell.length_c   1.000
_cell.angle_alpha   90.00
_cell.angle_beta   90.00
_cell.angle_gamma   90.00
#
_symmetry.space_group_name_H-M   'P 1'
#
loop_
_entity.id
_entity.type
_entity.pdbx_description
1 polymer ?
#
loop_
_entity_poly.entity_id
_entity_poly.type
_entity_poly.pdbx_seq_one_letter_code
_entity_poly.pdbx_strand_id
1 'polypeptide(L)'
;AEYYNVLEAAQGEEALNILHSNNVDFIISDLMMPVMDGMELSRRVKNDFSISHIPFLMLTAKTSDEARLESYKMGADAFLLKPFDENMLLARISNILENRRRFQQKFSIDMNTDSLEVDENSGDKKFLNKAMSVVKENYKNPDFEVSDFIEAVGISKSLLNKKMQSLTGQSAGQFIRNYRLNLARELLLKNKVNRTMN
;
A
#
# COMPACT_ATOMS: atom_id res chain seq x y z
N ALA A 1 -15.72 -18.11 -4.32
CA ALA A 1 -15.75 -17.94 -2.87
C ALA A 1 -14.88 -18.93 -2.09
N GLU A 2 -14.26 -19.91 -2.74
CA GLU A 2 -13.39 -20.89 -2.04
C GLU A 2 -12.02 -20.32 -1.61
N TYR A 3 -11.59 -19.19 -2.18
CA TYR A 3 -10.25 -18.64 -1.98
C TYR A 3 -10.21 -17.35 -1.16
N TYR A 4 -11.35 -16.69 -0.94
CA TYR A 4 -11.42 -15.38 -0.31
C TYR A 4 -12.60 -15.29 0.67
N ASN A 5 -12.39 -14.57 1.77
CA ASN A 5 -13.47 -14.16 2.64
C ASN A 5 -14.09 -12.86 2.08
N VAL A 6 -15.33 -12.91 1.63
CA VAL A 6 -15.99 -11.81 0.93
C VAL A 6 -16.94 -11.07 1.89
N LEU A 7 -16.77 -9.75 1.96
CA LEU A 7 -17.71 -8.83 2.59
C LEU A 7 -18.44 -8.08 1.47
N GLU A 8 -19.76 -8.00 1.55
CA GLU A 8 -20.59 -7.39 0.51
C GLU A 8 -21.17 -6.06 0.99
N ALA A 9 -21.28 -5.11 0.07
CA ALA A 9 -21.93 -3.82 0.26
C ALA A 9 -22.78 -3.48 -0.97
N ALA A 10 -24.01 -3.02 -0.75
CA ALA A 10 -24.94 -2.68 -1.83
C ALA A 10 -24.62 -1.31 -2.48
N GLN A 11 -23.87 -0.44 -1.80
CA GLN A 11 -23.52 0.90 -2.26
C GLN A 11 -22.30 1.46 -1.51
N GLY A 12 -21.72 2.59 -2.01
CA GLY A 12 -20.44 3.11 -1.54
C GLY A 12 -20.39 3.53 -0.07
N GLU A 13 -21.46 4.07 0.53
CA GLU A 13 -21.42 4.44 1.96
C GLU A 13 -21.39 3.22 2.87
N GLU A 14 -22.11 2.17 2.52
CA GLU A 14 -22.07 0.90 3.24
C GLU A 14 -20.65 0.28 3.14
N ALA A 15 -20.06 0.32 1.94
CA ALA A 15 -18.69 -0.12 1.74
C ALA A 15 -17.69 0.63 2.64
N LEU A 16 -17.79 1.96 2.75
CA LEU A 16 -16.92 2.75 3.66
C LEU A 16 -17.08 2.33 5.12
N ASN A 17 -18.30 2.08 5.59
CA ASN A 17 -18.56 1.61 6.95
C ASN A 17 -17.91 0.24 7.21
N ILE A 18 -17.98 -0.67 6.23
CA ILE A 18 -17.33 -1.98 6.30
C ILE A 18 -15.81 -1.82 6.34
N LEU A 19 -15.22 -0.96 5.50
CA LEU A 19 -13.79 -0.70 5.43
C LEU A 19 -13.22 -0.13 6.73
N HIS A 20 -13.97 0.70 7.44
CA HIS A 20 -13.55 1.24 8.73
C HIS A 20 -13.69 0.24 9.89
N SER A 21 -14.64 -0.69 9.78
CA SER A 21 -14.95 -1.64 10.86
C SER A 21 -14.23 -2.99 10.72
N ASN A 22 -13.67 -3.29 9.56
CA ASN A 22 -13.06 -4.58 9.26
C ASN A 22 -11.66 -4.43 8.68
N ASN A 23 -10.87 -5.51 8.76
CA ASN A 23 -9.63 -5.61 8.01
C ASN A 23 -9.94 -6.11 6.60
N VAL A 24 -9.77 -5.23 5.61
CA VAL A 24 -10.01 -5.53 4.20
C VAL A 24 -8.68 -5.43 3.46
N ASP A 25 -8.36 -6.44 2.67
CA ASP A 25 -7.09 -6.53 1.91
C ASP A 25 -7.25 -6.10 0.46
N PHE A 26 -8.48 -6.04 -0.08
CA PHE A 26 -8.76 -5.73 -1.47
C PHE A 26 -10.19 -5.24 -1.64
N ILE A 27 -10.40 -4.26 -2.53
CA ILE A 27 -11.72 -3.72 -2.86
C ILE A 27 -12.03 -4.01 -4.32
N ILE A 28 -13.24 -4.52 -4.58
CA ILE A 28 -13.84 -4.62 -5.91
C ILE A 28 -15.13 -3.83 -5.90
N SER A 29 -15.26 -2.87 -6.79
CA SER A 29 -16.46 -2.03 -6.85
C SER A 29 -16.98 -1.93 -8.27
N ASP A 30 -18.29 -1.97 -8.44
CA ASP A 30 -18.90 -1.50 -9.68
C ASP A 30 -18.72 0.02 -9.80
N LEU A 31 -18.58 0.49 -11.03
CA LEU A 31 -18.58 1.91 -11.33
C LEU A 31 -19.97 2.53 -11.06
N MET A 32 -21.02 1.84 -11.48
CA MET A 32 -22.39 2.33 -11.37
C MET A 32 -23.11 1.72 -10.17
N MET A 33 -23.18 2.46 -9.08
CA MET A 33 -23.92 2.08 -7.88
C MET A 33 -24.87 3.22 -7.46
N PRO A 34 -25.98 2.91 -6.76
CA PRO A 34 -26.87 3.95 -6.24
C PRO A 34 -26.18 4.71 -5.10
N VAL A 35 -26.69 5.91 -4.80
CA VAL A 35 -26.26 6.80 -3.71
C VAL A 35 -24.84 7.30 -3.86
N MET A 36 -23.84 6.41 -3.80
CA MET A 36 -22.42 6.68 -4.02
C MET A 36 -21.87 5.71 -5.05
N ASP A 37 -21.44 6.25 -6.19
CA ASP A 37 -20.83 5.45 -7.26
C ASP A 37 -19.41 4.99 -6.92
N GLY A 38 -18.86 4.08 -7.74
CA GLY A 38 -17.54 3.52 -7.54
C GLY A 38 -16.42 4.54 -7.64
N MET A 39 -16.59 5.62 -8.42
CA MET A 39 -15.57 6.67 -8.56
C MET A 39 -15.47 7.50 -7.28
N GLU A 40 -16.60 7.93 -6.74
CA GLU A 40 -16.64 8.66 -5.49
C GLU A 40 -16.17 7.79 -4.32
N LEU A 41 -16.54 6.50 -4.30
CA LEU A 41 -16.01 5.55 -3.32
C LEU A 41 -14.48 5.45 -3.42
N SER A 42 -13.93 5.25 -4.62
CA SER A 42 -12.48 5.18 -4.84
C SER A 42 -11.78 6.45 -4.36
N ARG A 43 -12.32 7.63 -4.71
CA ARG A 43 -11.79 8.91 -4.28
C ARG A 43 -11.78 9.05 -2.76
N ARG A 44 -12.85 8.66 -2.06
CA ARG A 44 -12.93 8.70 -0.59
C ARG A 44 -11.96 7.73 0.05
N VAL A 45 -11.87 6.51 -0.46
CA VAL A 45 -10.91 5.50 0.03
C VAL A 45 -9.48 6.01 -0.10
N LYS A 46 -9.09 6.56 -1.25
CA LYS A 46 -7.71 7.04 -1.48
C LYS A 46 -7.36 8.31 -0.71
N ASN A 47 -8.35 9.13 -0.37
CA ASN A 47 -8.17 10.30 0.48
C ASN A 47 -8.22 10.00 1.99
N ASP A 48 -8.75 8.86 2.39
CA ASP A 48 -8.77 8.45 3.79
C ASP A 48 -7.45 7.74 4.16
N PHE A 49 -6.65 8.40 4.98
CA PHE A 49 -5.35 7.90 5.41
C PHE A 49 -5.42 6.51 6.04
N SER A 50 -6.53 6.14 6.70
CA SER A 50 -6.66 4.85 7.38
C SER A 50 -6.83 3.66 6.45
N ILE A 51 -7.37 3.87 5.24
CA ILE A 51 -7.73 2.84 4.26
C ILE A 51 -7.15 3.06 2.86
N SER A 52 -6.44 4.19 2.60
CA SER A 52 -5.85 4.54 1.29
C SER A 52 -4.93 3.47 0.71
N HIS A 53 -4.29 2.69 1.58
CA HIS A 53 -3.37 1.62 1.20
C HIS A 53 -4.06 0.38 0.63
N ILE A 54 -5.39 0.26 0.68
CA ILE A 54 -6.12 -0.91 0.18
C ILE A 54 -6.21 -0.84 -1.35
N PRO A 55 -5.82 -1.90 -2.08
CA PRO A 55 -5.96 -1.96 -3.53
C PRO A 55 -7.42 -1.91 -3.96
N PHE A 56 -7.68 -1.16 -5.03
CA PHE A 56 -9.03 -0.91 -5.55
C PHE A 56 -9.15 -1.31 -7.02
N LEU A 57 -9.97 -2.31 -7.31
CA LEU A 57 -10.33 -2.75 -8.65
C LEU A 57 -11.71 -2.24 -9.02
N MET A 58 -11.81 -1.43 -10.08
CA MET A 58 -13.07 -0.91 -10.61
C MET A 58 -13.61 -1.81 -11.72
N LEU A 59 -14.87 -2.20 -11.61
CA LEU A 59 -15.61 -2.89 -12.67
C LEU A 59 -16.37 -1.86 -13.49
N THR A 60 -16.21 -1.85 -14.81
CA THR A 60 -16.82 -0.84 -15.67
C THR A 60 -17.33 -1.41 -16.99
N ALA A 61 -18.46 -0.90 -17.48
CA ALA A 61 -18.95 -1.15 -18.84
C ALA A 61 -18.46 -0.08 -19.85
N LYS A 62 -17.79 0.99 -19.37
CA LYS A 62 -17.32 2.08 -20.23
C LYS A 62 -16.03 1.67 -20.95
N THR A 63 -16.07 1.74 -22.28
CA THR A 63 -14.95 1.38 -23.17
C THR A 63 -14.15 2.59 -23.66
N SER A 64 -14.62 3.83 -23.42
CA SER A 64 -13.91 5.03 -23.88
C SER A 64 -12.62 5.26 -23.11
N ASP A 65 -11.57 5.66 -23.85
CA ASP A 65 -10.25 5.97 -23.26
C ASP A 65 -10.32 7.14 -22.30
N GLU A 66 -11.22 8.09 -22.52
CA GLU A 66 -11.47 9.24 -21.63
C GLU A 66 -11.99 8.79 -20.26
N ALA A 67 -12.98 7.86 -20.23
CA ALA A 67 -13.50 7.31 -18.97
C ALA A 67 -12.46 6.49 -18.21
N ARG A 68 -11.58 5.79 -18.92
CA ARG A 68 -10.44 5.06 -18.31
C ARG A 68 -9.43 6.03 -17.69
N LEU A 69 -9.06 7.08 -18.42
CA LEU A 69 -8.13 8.10 -17.93
C LEU A 69 -8.69 8.84 -16.72
N GLU A 70 -9.97 9.20 -16.75
CA GLU A 70 -10.66 9.83 -15.63
C GLU A 70 -10.66 8.95 -14.38
N SER A 71 -10.92 7.67 -14.53
CA SER A 71 -10.93 6.69 -13.47
C SER A 71 -9.55 6.45 -12.84
N TYR A 72 -8.46 6.47 -13.64
CA TYR A 72 -7.09 6.45 -13.12
C TYR A 72 -6.78 7.71 -12.29
N LYS A 73 -7.23 8.88 -12.74
CA LYS A 73 -7.08 10.15 -11.99
C LYS A 73 -7.83 10.13 -10.64
N MET A 74 -8.88 9.33 -10.52
CA MET A 74 -9.67 9.17 -9.29
C MET A 74 -9.10 8.11 -8.32
N GLY A 75 -7.93 7.50 -8.65
CA GLY A 75 -7.14 6.68 -7.74
C GLY A 75 -7.47 5.18 -7.72
N ALA A 76 -8.26 4.65 -8.66
CA ALA A 76 -8.39 3.20 -8.78
C ALA A 76 -7.07 2.59 -9.27
N ASP A 77 -6.62 1.49 -8.62
CA ASP A 77 -5.36 0.83 -8.96
C ASP A 77 -5.47 0.00 -10.24
N ALA A 78 -6.68 -0.44 -10.58
CA ALA A 78 -6.95 -1.21 -11.79
C ALA A 78 -8.42 -1.15 -12.22
N PHE A 79 -8.66 -1.53 -13.48
CA PHE A 79 -9.98 -1.65 -14.10
C PHE A 79 -10.17 -3.01 -14.72
N LEU A 80 -11.41 -3.50 -14.70
CA LEU A 80 -11.85 -4.67 -15.44
C LEU A 80 -13.14 -4.33 -16.21
N LEU A 81 -13.08 -4.52 -17.53
CA LEU A 81 -14.22 -4.25 -18.42
C LEU A 81 -15.25 -5.35 -18.34
N LYS A 82 -16.52 -4.98 -18.24
CA LYS A 82 -17.67 -5.86 -18.40
C LYS A 82 -18.01 -6.02 -19.89
N PRO A 83 -18.39 -7.23 -20.36
CA PRO A 83 -18.48 -8.49 -19.61
C PRO A 83 -17.11 -9.14 -19.39
N PHE A 84 -16.92 -9.80 -18.26
CA PHE A 84 -15.74 -10.58 -17.94
C PHE A 84 -16.16 -11.96 -17.40
N ASP A 85 -15.29 -12.95 -17.54
CA ASP A 85 -15.43 -14.25 -16.89
C ASP A 85 -14.71 -14.30 -15.53
N GLU A 86 -15.00 -15.34 -14.76
CA GLU A 86 -14.40 -15.53 -13.44
C GLU A 86 -12.87 -15.62 -13.51
N ASN A 87 -12.31 -16.29 -14.53
CA ASN A 87 -10.85 -16.44 -14.65
C ASN A 87 -10.17 -15.09 -14.89
N MET A 88 -10.78 -14.21 -15.69
CA MET A 88 -10.28 -12.84 -15.90
C MET A 88 -10.27 -12.04 -14.61
N LEU A 89 -11.33 -12.13 -13.80
CA LEU A 89 -11.41 -11.45 -12.52
C LEU A 89 -10.34 -11.97 -11.56
N LEU A 90 -10.24 -13.30 -11.37
CA LEU A 90 -9.26 -13.93 -10.51
C LEU A 90 -7.81 -13.62 -10.94
N ALA A 91 -7.54 -13.68 -12.24
CA ALA A 91 -6.22 -13.32 -12.78
C ALA A 91 -5.87 -11.85 -12.48
N ARG A 92 -6.85 -10.93 -12.60
CA ARG A 92 -6.61 -9.50 -12.32
C ARG A 92 -6.32 -9.26 -10.84
N ILE A 93 -7.09 -9.87 -9.94
CA ILE A 93 -6.85 -9.82 -8.50
C ILE A 93 -5.46 -10.36 -8.17
N SER A 94 -5.14 -11.56 -8.67
CA SER A 94 -3.85 -12.20 -8.43
C SER A 94 -2.68 -11.34 -8.89
N ASN A 95 -2.77 -10.74 -10.08
CA ASN A 95 -1.73 -9.85 -10.61
C ASN A 95 -1.50 -8.62 -9.73
N ILE A 96 -2.57 -7.99 -9.24
CA ILE A 96 -2.45 -6.81 -8.36
C ILE A 96 -1.78 -7.19 -7.05
N LEU A 97 -2.23 -8.28 -6.42
CA LEU A 97 -1.67 -8.76 -5.16
C LEU A 97 -0.21 -9.23 -5.31
N GLU A 98 0.13 -9.89 -6.43
CA GLU A 98 1.50 -10.34 -6.67
C GLU A 98 2.45 -9.18 -6.95
N ASN A 99 2.06 -8.20 -7.74
CA ASN A 99 2.85 -6.99 -7.97
C ASN A 99 3.14 -6.28 -6.64
N ARG A 100 2.15 -6.20 -5.75
CA ARG A 100 2.33 -5.65 -4.41
C ARG A 100 3.33 -6.46 -3.57
N ARG A 101 3.25 -7.79 -3.59
CA ARG A 101 4.21 -8.67 -2.90
C ARG A 101 5.63 -8.51 -3.44
N ARG A 102 5.79 -8.43 -4.75
CA ARG A 102 7.11 -8.20 -5.39
C ARG A 102 7.69 -6.85 -4.97
N PHE A 103 6.84 -5.83 -4.91
CA PHE A 103 7.24 -4.52 -4.41
C PHE A 103 7.71 -4.59 -2.95
N GLN A 104 6.92 -5.19 -2.06
CA GLN A 104 7.26 -5.37 -0.64
C GLN A 104 8.59 -6.12 -0.47
N GLN A 105 8.85 -7.15 -1.27
CA GLN A 105 10.12 -7.88 -1.28
C GLN A 105 11.30 -6.99 -1.71
N LYS A 106 11.16 -6.24 -2.79
CA LYS A 106 12.20 -5.28 -3.22
C LYS A 106 12.46 -4.23 -2.17
N PHE A 107 11.40 -3.64 -1.62
CA PHE A 107 11.50 -2.63 -0.59
C PHE A 107 12.20 -3.15 0.67
N SER A 108 11.98 -4.40 1.06
CA SER A 108 12.65 -5.01 2.23
C SER A 108 14.17 -5.15 2.05
N ILE A 109 14.65 -5.22 0.79
CA ILE A 109 16.07 -5.36 0.44
C ILE A 109 16.74 -3.98 0.31
N ASP A 110 16.13 -3.08 -0.45
CA ASP A 110 16.75 -1.80 -0.83
C ASP A 110 16.28 -0.62 0.05
N MET A 111 15.13 -0.76 0.72
CA MET A 111 14.46 0.28 1.52
C MET A 111 14.41 1.64 0.79
N ASN A 112 14.27 1.62 -0.53
CA ASN A 112 14.18 2.81 -1.35
C ASN A 112 12.71 3.16 -1.62
N THR A 113 12.29 4.34 -1.16
CA THR A 113 10.93 4.83 -1.37
C THR A 113 10.68 5.34 -2.79
N ASP A 114 11.73 5.62 -3.57
CA ASP A 114 11.60 6.12 -4.95
C ASP A 114 11.16 5.02 -5.92
N SER A 115 11.34 3.75 -5.54
CA SER A 115 10.84 2.61 -6.31
C SER A 115 9.35 2.33 -6.12
N LEU A 116 8.65 3.12 -5.30
CA LEU A 116 7.21 3.05 -5.13
C LEU A 116 6.49 3.64 -6.34
N GLU A 117 5.76 2.82 -7.07
CA GLU A 117 4.76 3.25 -8.07
C GLU A 117 3.51 3.84 -7.38
N VAL A 118 3.71 4.66 -6.36
CA VAL A 118 2.66 5.36 -5.63
C VAL A 118 2.78 6.84 -5.99
N ASP A 119 1.65 7.49 -6.26
CA ASP A 119 1.61 8.93 -6.50
C ASP A 119 2.44 9.65 -5.43
N GLU A 120 3.40 10.46 -5.87
CA GLU A 120 4.32 11.22 -5.01
C GLU A 120 3.59 12.10 -3.98
N ASN A 121 2.40 12.56 -4.33
CA ASN A 121 1.54 13.36 -3.46
C ASN A 121 0.63 12.55 -2.55
N SER A 122 0.60 11.22 -2.68
CA SER A 122 -0.27 10.36 -1.88
C SER A 122 0.09 10.41 -0.40
N GLY A 123 -0.91 10.24 0.46
CA GLY A 123 -0.73 10.11 1.90
C GLY A 123 0.18 8.95 2.29
N ASP A 124 0.17 7.88 1.51
CA ASP A 124 0.99 6.68 1.72
C ASP A 124 2.48 6.94 1.43
N LYS A 125 2.81 7.67 0.36
CA LYS A 125 4.19 8.08 0.06
C LYS A 125 4.73 9.02 1.15
N LYS A 126 3.95 10.02 1.56
CA LYS A 126 4.32 10.93 2.66
C LYS A 126 4.54 10.18 3.98
N PHE A 127 3.69 9.21 4.28
CA PHE A 127 3.84 8.35 5.45
C PHE A 127 5.15 7.56 5.41
N LEU A 128 5.44 6.88 4.29
CA LEU A 128 6.67 6.09 4.15
C LEU A 128 7.92 6.97 4.21
N ASN A 129 7.92 8.13 3.58
CA ASN A 129 9.02 9.08 3.66
C ASN A 129 9.24 9.55 5.10
N LYS A 130 8.17 9.85 5.84
CA LYS A 130 8.25 10.19 7.26
C LYS A 130 8.81 9.03 8.09
N ALA A 131 8.30 7.81 7.88
CA ALA A 131 8.78 6.62 8.57
C ALA A 131 10.28 6.37 8.32
N MET A 132 10.72 6.49 7.06
CA MET A 132 12.13 6.39 6.70
C MET A 132 13.00 7.47 7.36
N SER A 133 12.54 8.74 7.36
CA SER A 133 13.27 9.84 8.01
C SER A 133 13.47 9.59 9.49
N VAL A 134 12.40 9.20 10.20
CA VAL A 134 12.45 8.90 11.63
C VAL A 134 13.48 7.80 11.95
N VAL A 135 13.48 6.70 11.18
CA VAL A 135 14.45 5.62 11.41
C VAL A 135 15.87 6.06 11.03
N LYS A 136 16.03 6.83 9.95
CA LYS A 136 17.31 7.38 9.48
C LYS A 136 17.93 8.33 10.52
N GLU A 137 17.14 9.08 11.24
CA GLU A 137 17.61 9.98 12.28
C GLU A 137 18.02 9.25 13.58
N ASN A 138 17.36 8.10 13.85
CA ASN A 138 17.49 7.39 15.12
C ASN A 138 18.21 6.04 15.04
N TYR A 139 18.68 5.58 13.87
CA TYR A 139 19.23 4.22 13.73
C TYR A 139 20.46 3.94 14.59
N LYS A 140 21.24 4.99 14.98
CA LYS A 140 22.42 4.88 15.82
C LYS A 140 22.08 4.76 17.32
N ASN A 141 20.88 5.18 17.71
CA ASN A 141 20.45 5.08 19.10
C ASN A 141 20.05 3.63 19.41
N PRO A 142 20.77 2.91 20.30
CA PRO A 142 20.45 1.53 20.65
C PRO A 142 19.11 1.41 21.38
N ASP A 143 18.69 2.46 22.09
CA ASP A 143 17.47 2.51 22.90
C ASP A 143 16.24 2.91 22.08
N PHE A 144 16.42 3.23 20.78
CA PHE A 144 15.29 3.57 19.90
C PHE A 144 14.46 2.33 19.60
N GLU A 145 13.25 2.33 20.14
CA GLU A 145 12.30 1.23 20.09
C GLU A 145 11.05 1.56 19.23
N VAL A 146 10.14 0.57 19.13
CA VAL A 146 8.87 0.72 18.40
C VAL A 146 7.97 1.78 19.04
N SER A 147 8.01 1.94 20.35
CA SER A 147 7.27 3.00 21.09
C SER A 147 7.66 4.40 20.61
N ASP A 148 8.96 4.66 20.52
CA ASP A 148 9.51 5.94 20.07
C ASP A 148 9.18 6.20 18.60
N PHE A 149 9.23 5.14 17.79
CA PHE A 149 8.86 5.20 16.38
C PHE A 149 7.38 5.56 16.20
N ILE A 150 6.47 4.95 16.98
CA ILE A 150 5.03 5.28 16.97
C ILE A 150 4.83 6.76 17.33
N GLU A 151 5.46 7.23 18.39
CA GLU A 151 5.36 8.61 18.86
C GLU A 151 5.88 9.61 17.80
N ALA A 152 7.05 9.35 17.22
CA ALA A 152 7.66 10.20 16.21
C ALA A 152 6.86 10.24 14.89
N VAL A 153 6.25 9.12 14.49
CA VAL A 153 5.36 9.08 13.32
C VAL A 153 4.03 9.78 13.60
N GLY A 154 3.55 9.73 14.86
CA GLY A 154 2.37 10.48 15.31
C GLY A 154 1.03 9.85 14.92
N ILE A 155 0.96 8.51 14.83
CA ILE A 155 -0.27 7.76 14.57
C ILE A 155 -0.42 6.61 15.56
N SER A 156 -1.63 6.02 15.66
CA SER A 156 -1.86 4.91 16.58
C SER A 156 -1.03 3.66 16.19
N LYS A 157 -0.66 2.85 17.20
CA LYS A 157 0.08 1.58 17.00
C LYS A 157 -0.61 0.65 16.01
N SER A 158 -1.94 0.55 16.09
CA SER A 158 -2.74 -0.29 15.20
C SER A 158 -2.62 0.17 13.75
N LEU A 159 -2.83 1.48 13.51
CA LEU A 159 -2.76 2.07 12.18
C LEU A 159 -1.34 2.03 11.61
N LEU A 160 -0.31 2.29 12.45
CA LEU A 160 1.09 2.16 12.03
C LEU A 160 1.36 0.75 11.52
N ASN A 161 1.05 -0.28 12.32
CA ASN A 161 1.31 -1.66 11.92
C ASN A 161 0.53 -2.06 10.68
N LYS A 162 -0.75 -1.67 10.58
CA LYS A 162 -1.59 -1.95 9.39
C LYS A 162 -0.98 -1.34 8.13
N LYS A 163 -0.57 -0.06 8.16
CA LYS A 163 0.06 0.61 7.02
C LYS A 163 1.43 0.05 6.69
N MET A 164 2.29 -0.15 7.70
CA MET A 164 3.61 -0.74 7.50
C MET A 164 3.51 -2.12 6.85
N GLN A 165 2.66 -3.00 7.39
CA GLN A 165 2.44 -4.33 6.84
C GLN A 165 1.92 -4.27 5.41
N SER A 166 0.94 -3.41 5.15
CA SER A 166 0.32 -3.28 3.83
C SER A 166 1.28 -2.69 2.79
N LEU A 167 2.03 -1.64 3.13
CA LEU A 167 2.89 -0.93 2.19
C LEU A 167 4.27 -1.59 2.03
N THR A 168 4.85 -2.14 3.10
CA THR A 168 6.22 -2.64 3.11
C THR A 168 6.35 -4.15 3.35
N GLY A 169 5.25 -4.83 3.70
CA GLY A 169 5.26 -6.24 4.12
C GLY A 169 5.93 -6.47 5.48
N GLN A 170 6.20 -5.41 6.27
CA GLN A 170 6.97 -5.49 7.50
C GLN A 170 6.18 -4.90 8.67
N SER A 171 6.36 -5.47 9.87
CA SER A 171 5.97 -4.78 11.10
C SER A 171 6.91 -3.60 11.40
N ALA A 172 6.49 -2.67 12.26
CA ALA A 172 7.31 -1.53 12.66
C ALA A 172 8.70 -1.96 13.21
N GLY A 173 8.73 -3.01 14.03
CA GLY A 173 10.00 -3.55 14.58
C GLY A 173 10.89 -4.20 13.51
N GLN A 174 10.30 -4.92 12.55
CA GLN A 174 11.05 -5.47 11.41
C GLN A 174 11.63 -4.35 10.52
N PHE A 175 10.87 -3.28 10.30
CA PHE A 175 11.30 -2.15 9.51
C PHE A 175 12.54 -1.46 10.12
N ILE A 176 12.53 -1.16 11.43
CA ILE A 176 13.69 -0.59 12.12
C ILE A 176 14.90 -1.53 12.04
N ARG A 177 14.69 -2.83 12.28
CA ARG A 177 15.75 -3.84 12.23
C ARG A 177 16.35 -3.96 10.82
N ASN A 178 15.50 -4.05 9.79
CA ASN A 178 15.96 -4.21 8.42
C ASN A 178 16.71 -2.97 7.93
N TYR A 179 16.29 -1.77 8.34
CA TYR A 179 17.04 -0.56 8.05
C TYR A 179 18.48 -0.62 8.63
N ARG A 180 18.61 -0.99 9.90
CA ARG A 180 19.92 -1.14 10.57
C ARG A 180 20.80 -2.21 9.88
N LEU A 181 20.20 -3.34 9.50
CA LEU A 181 20.91 -4.44 8.83
C LEU A 181 21.37 -4.04 7.42
N ASN A 182 20.53 -3.38 6.63
CA ASN A 182 20.89 -2.92 5.29
C ASN A 182 22.03 -1.92 5.33
N LEU A 183 21.98 -0.97 6.25
CA LEU A 183 23.07 0.00 6.44
C LEU A 183 24.38 -0.68 6.86
N ALA A 184 24.33 -1.64 7.79
CA ALA A 184 25.51 -2.40 8.20
C ALA A 184 26.11 -3.18 7.02
N ARG A 185 25.27 -3.80 6.19
CA ARG A 185 25.68 -4.50 4.96
C ARG A 185 26.39 -3.55 3.99
N GLU A 186 25.83 -2.37 3.74
CA GLU A 186 26.45 -1.37 2.86
C GLU A 186 27.83 -0.94 3.34
N LEU A 187 27.96 -0.66 4.64
CA LEU A 187 29.23 -0.27 5.26
C LEU A 187 30.30 -1.38 5.13
N LEU A 188 29.91 -2.65 5.33
CA LEU A 188 30.82 -3.79 5.18
C LEU A 188 31.27 -3.97 3.73
N LEU A 189 30.36 -3.80 2.75
CA LEU A 189 30.69 -3.89 1.32
C LEU A 189 31.64 -2.78 0.89
N LYS A 190 31.40 -1.53 1.31
CA LYS A 190 32.30 -0.38 1.04
C LYS A 190 33.71 -0.61 1.61
N ASN A 191 33.81 -1.12 2.83
CA ASN A 191 35.10 -1.42 3.47
C ASN A 191 35.85 -2.56 2.77
N LYS A 192 35.15 -3.55 2.22
CA LYS A 192 35.76 -4.65 1.47
C LYS A 192 36.36 -4.16 0.14
N VAL A 193 35.65 -3.29 -0.58
CA VAL A 193 36.13 -2.70 -1.85
C VAL A 193 37.40 -1.87 -1.60
N ASN A 194 37.41 -1.03 -0.55
CA ASN A 194 38.58 -0.20 -0.22
C ASN A 194 39.80 -1.02 0.20
N ARG A 195 39.62 -2.24 0.73
CA ARG A 195 40.75 -3.14 1.10
C ARG A 195 41.33 -3.91 -0.10
N THR A 196 40.57 -4.04 -1.19
CA THR A 196 41.01 -4.74 -2.40
C THR A 196 41.72 -3.81 -3.41
N MET A 197 41.63 -2.49 -3.21
CA MET A 197 42.26 -1.46 -4.04
C MET A 197 43.60 -0.93 -3.49
N ASN A 198 43.98 -1.34 -2.27
CA ASN A 198 45.29 -1.10 -1.65
C ASN A 198 46.13 -2.38 -1.57
#